data_34700e0e354f491acaed300647c00d36
#
_entry.id   34700e0e354f491acaed300647c00d36
#
_cell.length_a   1.000
_cell.length_b   1.000
_cell.length_c   1.000
_cell.angle_alpha   90.00
_cell.angle_beta   90.00
_cell.angle_gamma   90.00
#
_symmetry.space_group_name_H-M   'P 1'
#
loop_
_entity.id
_entity.type
_entity.pdbx_description
1 polymer ?
#
loop_
_entity_poly.entity_id
_entity_poly.type
_entity_poly.pdbx_seq_one_letter_code
_entity_poly.pdbx_strand_id
1 'polypeptide(L)'
;AGGFGVYYPTLFVNKFGLQSGESYRAQGRTFCDSNITAYRSPTWTVPIFWTQPGSIRLDGGSSIANLYVYPNPSRDLFNISFNSETVQDLRIRILNVVGAEVYSESKEQFIGEYTKQISLDNYGKGIYFLEIETSTGIINKKLILQ
;
A
#
# COMPACT_ATOMS: atom_id res chain seq x y z
N ALA A 1 -19.30 -19.44 10.63
CA ALA A 1 -17.86 -19.24 10.63
C ALA A 1 -17.17 -20.59 10.52
N GLY A 2 -16.46 -20.82 9.40
CA GLY A 2 -15.73 -22.07 9.15
C GLY A 2 -14.34 -22.03 9.76
N GLY A 3 -13.90 -23.11 10.39
CA GLY A 3 -12.53 -23.32 10.80
C GLY A 3 -11.71 -23.85 9.59
N PHE A 4 -10.40 -23.64 9.65
CA PHE A 4 -9.44 -24.22 8.71
C PHE A 4 -8.22 -24.75 9.47
N GLY A 5 -7.61 -25.81 8.92
CA GLY A 5 -6.42 -26.41 9.51
C GLY A 5 -5.14 -25.79 8.94
N VAL A 6 -4.13 -25.65 9.80
CA VAL A 6 -2.75 -25.37 9.42
C VAL A 6 -1.93 -26.57 9.85
N TYR A 7 -1.24 -27.21 8.89
CA TYR A 7 -0.51 -28.46 9.11
C TYR A 7 0.98 -28.22 9.11
N TYR A 8 1.68 -28.87 10.06
CA TYR A 8 3.14 -28.85 10.09
C TYR A 8 3.73 -29.37 8.75
N PRO A 9 4.77 -28.76 8.18
CA PRO A 9 5.64 -27.72 8.78
C PRO A 9 5.14 -26.29 8.58
N THR A 10 3.98 -26.06 7.96
CA THR A 10 3.41 -24.72 7.77
C THR A 10 2.95 -24.16 9.11
N LEU A 11 3.44 -22.98 9.48
CA LEU A 11 3.13 -22.32 10.74
C LEU A 11 2.12 -21.17 10.60
N PHE A 12 1.69 -20.89 9.39
CA PHE A 12 0.76 -19.79 9.07
C PHE A 12 -0.14 -20.15 7.89
N VAL A 13 -1.22 -19.40 7.78
CA VAL A 13 -2.09 -19.43 6.60
C VAL A 13 -2.61 -18.03 6.33
N ASN A 14 -2.63 -17.65 5.07
CA ASN A 14 -3.24 -16.40 4.63
C ASN A 14 -4.75 -16.55 4.52
N LYS A 15 -5.49 -15.64 5.13
CA LYS A 15 -6.95 -15.57 5.01
C LYS A 15 -7.32 -14.47 4.03
N PHE A 16 -8.01 -14.85 2.97
CA PHE A 16 -8.49 -13.94 1.93
C PHE A 16 -9.98 -13.63 2.11
N GLY A 17 -10.46 -12.58 1.45
CA GLY A 17 -11.87 -12.18 1.44
C GLY A 17 -12.34 -11.49 2.72
N LEU A 18 -11.44 -10.95 3.52
CA LEU A 18 -11.80 -10.09 4.64
C LEU A 18 -12.30 -8.75 4.11
N GLN A 19 -13.42 -8.29 4.64
CA GLN A 19 -14.05 -7.02 4.25
C GLN A 19 -13.43 -5.86 5.02
N SER A 20 -13.17 -4.78 4.31
CA SER A 20 -12.66 -3.54 4.88
C SER A 20 -13.66 -2.93 5.87
N GLY A 21 -13.18 -2.43 7.01
CA GLY A 21 -13.99 -1.84 8.06
C GLY A 21 -14.68 -2.84 8.99
N GLU A 22 -14.72 -4.13 8.62
CA GLU A 22 -15.34 -5.16 9.45
C GLU A 22 -14.43 -5.63 10.59
N SER A 23 -15.05 -6.01 11.69
CA SER A 23 -14.36 -6.55 12.86
C SER A 23 -14.32 -8.07 12.82
N TYR A 24 -13.14 -8.62 13.05
CA TYR A 24 -12.88 -10.05 13.01
C TYR A 24 -12.32 -10.55 14.34
N ARG A 25 -12.49 -11.84 14.54
CA ARG A 25 -11.97 -12.58 15.68
C ARG A 25 -11.26 -13.83 15.21
N ALA A 26 -10.07 -14.09 15.73
CA ALA A 26 -9.38 -15.36 15.55
C ALA A 26 -9.07 -16.01 16.90
N GLN A 27 -9.19 -17.31 16.93
CA GLN A 27 -8.73 -18.16 18.02
C GLN A 27 -8.36 -19.52 17.45
N GLY A 28 -7.44 -20.21 18.08
CA GLY A 28 -6.93 -21.48 17.62
C GLY A 28 -6.91 -22.54 18.72
N ARG A 29 -6.79 -23.78 18.29
CA ARG A 29 -6.43 -24.92 19.15
C ARG A 29 -5.61 -25.92 18.37
N THR A 30 -4.80 -26.66 19.03
CA THR A 30 -3.95 -27.69 18.41
C THR A 30 -4.69 -29.03 18.31
N PHE A 31 -4.33 -29.79 17.26
CA PHE A 31 -4.68 -31.17 17.07
C PHE A 31 -3.37 -31.95 16.83
N CYS A 32 -3.16 -33.04 17.55
CA CYS A 32 -2.07 -33.97 17.25
C CYS A 32 -2.43 -34.86 16.07
N ASP A 33 -3.70 -35.19 15.92
CA ASP A 33 -4.28 -35.89 14.77
C ASP A 33 -5.64 -35.29 14.44
N SER A 34 -5.80 -34.75 13.22
CA SER A 34 -7.04 -34.11 12.77
C SER A 34 -8.24 -35.04 12.65
N ASN A 35 -8.00 -36.34 12.53
CA ASN A 35 -9.05 -37.35 12.40
C ASN A 35 -9.55 -37.86 13.77
N ILE A 36 -8.82 -37.57 14.85
CA ILE A 36 -9.15 -38.07 16.19
C ILE A 36 -9.42 -36.88 17.11
N THR A 37 -10.69 -36.62 17.36
CA THR A 37 -11.12 -35.48 18.19
C THR A 37 -10.60 -35.53 19.61
N ALA A 38 -10.24 -36.72 20.13
CA ALA A 38 -9.65 -36.89 21.46
C ALA A 38 -8.23 -36.28 21.57
N TYR A 39 -7.51 -36.12 20.44
CA TYR A 39 -6.15 -35.57 20.39
C TYR A 39 -6.10 -34.07 20.11
N ARG A 40 -7.15 -33.36 20.45
CA ARG A 40 -7.19 -31.90 20.34
C ARG A 40 -7.03 -31.25 21.71
N SER A 41 -6.48 -30.03 21.72
CA SER A 41 -6.51 -29.21 22.93
C SER A 41 -7.96 -29.01 23.39
N PRO A 42 -8.29 -29.23 24.67
CA PRO A 42 -9.63 -29.05 25.19
C PRO A 42 -10.09 -27.60 25.13
N THR A 43 -9.15 -26.68 25.17
CA THR A 43 -9.42 -25.23 25.23
C THR A 43 -8.97 -24.53 23.95
N TRP A 44 -9.72 -23.51 23.59
CA TRP A 44 -9.31 -22.55 22.57
C TRP A 44 -8.33 -21.53 23.17
N THR A 45 -7.45 -20.98 22.35
CA THR A 45 -6.64 -19.81 22.75
C THR A 45 -7.56 -18.62 23.10
N VAL A 46 -7.01 -17.66 23.84
CA VAL A 46 -7.67 -16.36 24.01
C VAL A 46 -7.90 -15.77 22.60
N PRO A 47 -9.11 -15.29 22.31
CA PRO A 47 -9.38 -14.71 21.00
C PRO A 47 -8.63 -13.40 20.81
N ILE A 48 -8.08 -13.24 19.59
CA ILE A 48 -7.53 -11.99 19.11
C ILE A 48 -8.60 -11.30 18.28
N PHE A 49 -8.86 -10.05 18.59
CA PHE A 49 -9.80 -9.21 17.86
C PHE A 49 -9.04 -8.14 17.07
N TRP A 50 -9.48 -7.89 15.84
CA TRP A 50 -9.01 -6.75 15.05
C TRP A 50 -10.13 -6.25 14.14
N THR A 51 -10.05 -5.00 13.76
CA THR A 51 -10.85 -4.46 12.66
C THR A 51 -9.99 -4.47 11.43
N GLN A 52 -10.50 -5.04 10.33
CA GLN A 52 -9.79 -5.01 9.07
C GLN A 52 -9.65 -3.55 8.65
N PRO A 53 -8.42 -3.02 8.51
CA PRO A 53 -8.26 -1.66 8.05
C PRO A 53 -9.07 -1.46 6.76
N GLY A 54 -9.69 -0.28 6.64
CA GLY A 54 -10.16 0.17 5.35
C GLY A 54 -9.06 -0.10 4.36
N SER A 55 -9.36 -0.63 3.18
CA SER A 55 -8.31 -0.83 2.20
C SER A 55 -7.59 0.52 2.05
N ILE A 56 -6.42 0.63 2.69
CA ILE A 56 -5.42 1.54 2.17
C ILE A 56 -4.99 0.86 0.88
N ARG A 57 -5.84 0.93 -0.12
CA ARG A 57 -5.37 0.82 -1.47
C ARG A 57 -4.48 2.03 -1.63
N LEU A 58 -3.25 1.76 -1.93
CA LEU A 58 -2.31 2.73 -2.47
C LEU A 58 -2.73 3.17 -3.90
N ASP A 59 -3.95 2.85 -4.29
CA ASP A 59 -4.64 3.44 -5.43
C ASP A 59 -5.15 4.77 -4.91
N GLY A 60 -4.36 5.80 -5.07
CA GLY A 60 -4.60 7.15 -4.64
C GLY A 60 -6.03 7.55 -4.86
N GLY A 61 -6.59 8.10 -3.82
CA GLY A 61 -7.99 8.40 -3.72
C GLY A 61 -8.56 9.01 -4.99
N SER A 62 -9.85 8.83 -5.17
CA SER A 62 -10.64 9.32 -6.31
C SER A 62 -10.51 10.82 -6.64
N SER A 63 -9.69 11.54 -5.90
CA SER A 63 -9.47 12.99 -6.06
C SER A 63 -8.35 13.37 -7.04
N ILE A 64 -7.53 12.41 -7.50
CA ILE A 64 -6.49 12.65 -8.52
C ILE A 64 -6.82 11.85 -9.77
N ALA A 65 -6.98 12.54 -10.88
CA ALA A 65 -7.22 11.95 -12.19
C ALA A 65 -6.00 12.16 -13.12
N ASN A 66 -5.89 11.30 -14.13
CA ASN A 66 -4.96 11.48 -15.24
C ASN A 66 -3.49 11.63 -14.82
N LEU A 67 -3.02 10.79 -13.87
CA LEU A 67 -1.60 10.79 -13.50
C LEU A 67 -0.74 10.20 -14.61
N TYR A 68 0.02 11.07 -15.26
CA TYR A 68 1.01 10.71 -16.27
C TYR A 68 2.42 11.02 -15.77
N VAL A 69 3.35 10.14 -16.11
CA VAL A 69 4.79 10.35 -15.89
C VAL A 69 5.53 9.91 -17.13
N TYR A 70 6.22 10.84 -17.77
CA TYR A 70 6.94 10.58 -19.02
C TYR A 70 8.20 11.43 -19.18
N PRO A 71 9.22 10.93 -19.88
CA PRO A 71 9.39 9.52 -20.25
C PRO A 71 9.60 8.65 -19.02
N ASN A 72 9.18 7.39 -19.07
CA ASN A 72 9.47 6.40 -18.05
C ASN A 72 9.64 5.03 -18.74
N PRO A 73 10.85 4.50 -18.91
CA PRO A 73 12.13 4.96 -18.33
C PRO A 73 12.64 6.32 -18.84
N SER A 74 13.46 6.99 -18.02
CA SER A 74 14.12 8.25 -18.32
C SER A 74 15.62 8.18 -18.05
N ARG A 75 16.40 9.05 -18.70
CA ARG A 75 17.83 9.21 -18.42
C ARG A 75 18.08 10.12 -17.22
N ASP A 76 17.28 11.17 -17.08
CA ASP A 76 17.48 12.22 -16.08
C ASP A 76 16.21 12.98 -15.71
N LEU A 77 15.30 13.24 -16.67
CA LEU A 77 14.14 14.12 -16.50
C LEU A 77 12.83 13.34 -16.54
N PHE A 78 11.94 13.64 -15.60
CA PHE A 78 10.58 13.14 -15.57
C PHE A 78 9.58 14.31 -15.61
N ASN A 79 8.64 14.27 -16.55
CA ASN A 79 7.51 15.17 -16.56
C ASN A 79 6.36 14.47 -15.84
N ILE A 80 5.85 15.11 -14.81
CA ILE A 80 4.74 14.62 -14.01
C ILE A 80 3.55 15.54 -14.26
N SER A 81 2.42 14.96 -14.63
CA SER A 81 1.16 15.71 -14.76
C SER A 81 0.01 14.92 -14.17
N PHE A 82 -0.93 15.62 -13.52
CA PHE A 82 -2.19 15.08 -13.03
C PHE A 82 -3.21 16.21 -12.84
N ASN A 83 -4.46 15.84 -12.61
CA ASN A 83 -5.53 16.79 -12.27
C ASN A 83 -6.08 16.47 -10.87
N SER A 84 -6.12 17.47 -9.98
CA SER A 84 -6.82 17.38 -8.70
C SER A 84 -8.27 17.85 -8.89
N GLU A 85 -9.21 16.95 -8.67
CA GLU A 85 -10.64 17.21 -8.88
C GLU A 85 -11.29 17.96 -7.72
N THR A 86 -10.62 17.97 -6.57
CA THR A 86 -11.10 18.64 -5.36
C THR A 86 -10.01 19.51 -4.76
N VAL A 87 -10.42 20.55 -4.02
CA VAL A 87 -9.48 21.36 -3.23
C VAL A 87 -8.93 20.51 -2.11
N GLN A 88 -7.60 20.34 -2.06
CA GLN A 88 -6.92 19.53 -1.06
C GLN A 88 -5.46 19.90 -0.92
N ASP A 89 -4.87 19.51 0.20
CA ASP A 89 -3.43 19.57 0.40
C ASP A 89 -2.78 18.36 -0.26
N LEU A 90 -1.69 18.63 -0.98
CA LEU A 90 -0.92 17.61 -1.68
C LEU A 90 0.53 17.64 -1.20
N ARG A 91 1.09 16.47 -0.98
CA ARG A 91 2.53 16.29 -0.83
C ARG A 91 3.04 15.35 -1.91
N ILE A 92 3.95 15.86 -2.75
CA ILE A 92 4.54 15.13 -3.86
C ILE A 92 5.99 14.81 -3.48
N ARG A 93 6.34 13.53 -3.46
CA ARG A 93 7.69 13.06 -3.08
C ARG A 93 8.23 12.09 -4.11
N ILE A 94 9.55 12.04 -4.24
CA ILE A 94 10.22 10.94 -4.92
C ILE A 94 11.15 10.27 -3.92
N LEU A 95 11.01 8.97 -3.78
CA LEU A 95 11.76 8.14 -2.85
C LEU A 95 12.65 7.17 -3.64
N ASN A 96 13.82 6.87 -3.11
CA ASN A 96 14.63 5.77 -3.61
C ASN A 96 14.18 4.42 -3.02
N VAL A 97 14.82 3.32 -3.41
CA VAL A 97 14.46 1.95 -2.97
C VAL A 97 14.64 1.70 -1.49
N VAL A 98 15.42 2.51 -0.76
CA VAL A 98 15.57 2.42 0.69
C VAL A 98 14.63 3.38 1.43
N GLY A 99 13.73 4.07 0.71
CA GLY A 99 12.76 5.01 1.28
C GLY A 99 13.30 6.40 1.57
N ALA A 100 14.55 6.72 1.15
CA ALA A 100 15.08 8.05 1.32
C ALA A 100 14.46 9.02 0.29
N GLU A 101 14.03 10.18 0.78
CA GLU A 101 13.43 11.24 -0.04
C GLU A 101 14.50 11.97 -0.85
N VAL A 102 14.34 11.98 -2.17
CA VAL A 102 15.24 12.66 -3.12
C VAL A 102 14.61 13.92 -3.70
N TYR A 103 13.30 14.04 -3.59
CA TYR A 103 12.53 15.21 -3.98
C TYR A 103 11.28 15.33 -3.11
N SER A 104 10.89 16.56 -2.77
CA SER A 104 9.65 16.86 -2.03
C SER A 104 9.08 18.21 -2.42
N GLU A 105 7.77 18.28 -2.54
CA GLU A 105 7.02 19.50 -2.74
C GLU A 105 5.65 19.39 -2.08
N SER A 106 5.19 20.47 -1.44
CA SER A 106 3.84 20.54 -0.87
C SER A 106 3.05 21.65 -1.56
N LYS A 107 1.75 21.39 -1.77
CA LYS A 107 0.77 22.35 -2.26
C LYS A 107 -0.39 22.38 -1.29
N GLU A 108 -0.71 23.55 -0.77
CA GLU A 108 -1.87 23.77 0.08
C GLU A 108 -3.08 24.18 -0.75
N GLN A 109 -4.25 23.65 -0.40
CA GLN A 109 -5.54 23.95 -1.02
C GLN A 109 -5.51 23.93 -2.57
N PHE A 110 -4.83 22.93 -3.13
CA PHE A 110 -4.63 22.80 -4.57
C PHE A 110 -5.85 22.16 -5.24
N ILE A 111 -6.22 22.69 -6.40
CA ILE A 111 -7.22 22.16 -7.32
C ILE A 111 -6.78 22.40 -8.76
N GLY A 112 -7.17 21.53 -9.67
CA GLY A 112 -6.91 21.66 -11.10
C GLY A 112 -5.65 20.94 -11.55
N GLU A 113 -5.07 21.39 -12.66
CA GLU A 113 -3.96 20.74 -13.34
C GLU A 113 -2.62 21.03 -12.66
N TYR A 114 -1.87 19.98 -12.38
CA TYR A 114 -0.48 20.03 -11.96
C TYR A 114 0.41 19.52 -13.07
N THR A 115 1.44 20.28 -13.43
CA THR A 115 2.47 19.86 -14.37
C THR A 115 3.83 20.32 -13.87
N LYS A 116 4.77 19.38 -13.77
CA LYS A 116 6.14 19.69 -13.34
C LYS A 116 7.16 18.76 -13.99
N GLN A 117 8.30 19.33 -14.34
CA GLN A 117 9.48 18.60 -14.73
C GLN A 117 10.45 18.50 -13.57
N ILE A 118 10.90 17.28 -13.25
CA ILE A 118 11.82 16.98 -12.16
C ILE A 118 13.07 16.32 -12.74
N SER A 119 14.24 16.86 -12.41
CA SER A 119 15.52 16.26 -12.74
C SER A 119 16.02 15.37 -11.62
N LEU A 120 16.47 14.17 -11.99
CA LEU A 120 17.18 13.23 -11.13
C LEU A 120 18.62 12.96 -11.63
N ASP A 121 19.21 13.90 -12.39
CA ASP A 121 20.55 13.79 -12.99
C ASP A 121 21.67 13.56 -11.99
N ASN A 122 21.51 14.11 -10.78
CA ASN A 122 22.47 13.96 -9.68
C ASN A 122 22.28 12.67 -8.85
N TYR A 123 21.36 11.82 -9.22
CA TYR A 123 21.04 10.60 -8.49
C TYR A 123 21.45 9.34 -9.25
N GLY A 124 21.74 8.28 -8.52
CA GLY A 124 22.14 6.99 -9.10
C GLY A 124 21.06 6.36 -9.98
N LYS A 125 21.46 5.71 -11.07
CA LYS A 125 20.55 4.98 -11.94
C LYS A 125 19.85 3.85 -11.15
N GLY A 126 18.56 3.64 -11.39
CA GLY A 126 17.79 2.66 -10.63
C GLY A 126 16.30 2.93 -10.59
N ILE A 127 15.65 2.31 -9.62
CA ILE A 127 14.21 2.42 -9.39
C ILE A 127 13.97 3.49 -8.31
N TYR A 128 12.99 4.34 -8.59
CA TYR A 128 12.45 5.35 -7.67
C TYR A 128 10.94 5.21 -7.60
N PHE A 129 10.33 5.81 -6.59
CA PHE A 129 8.89 5.84 -6.40
C PHE A 129 8.42 7.27 -6.27
N LEU A 130 7.62 7.72 -7.23
CA LEU A 130 6.82 8.93 -7.07
C LEU A 130 5.67 8.59 -6.11
N GLU A 131 5.50 9.41 -5.10
CA GLU A 131 4.42 9.31 -4.12
C GLU A 131 3.69 10.64 -4.05
N ILE A 132 2.38 10.60 -4.23
CA ILE A 132 1.48 11.76 -4.09
C ILE A 132 0.55 11.46 -2.93
N GLU A 133 0.76 12.16 -1.83
CA GLU A 133 -0.08 12.09 -0.64
C GLU A 133 -1.20 13.12 -0.78
N THR A 134 -2.43 12.68 -0.54
CA THR A 134 -3.66 13.46 -0.64
C THR A 134 -4.45 13.32 0.66
N SER A 135 -5.51 14.11 0.83
CA SER A 135 -6.42 13.97 1.97
C SER A 135 -7.14 12.61 2.03
N THR A 136 -7.21 11.88 0.92
CA THR A 136 -7.96 10.61 0.78
C THR A 136 -7.05 9.38 0.64
N GLY A 137 -5.73 9.56 0.55
CA GLY A 137 -4.79 8.45 0.45
C GLY A 137 -3.50 8.81 -0.30
N ILE A 138 -2.71 7.80 -0.61
CA ILE A 138 -1.39 7.94 -1.24
C ILE A 138 -1.41 7.22 -2.58
N ILE A 139 -0.95 7.92 -3.63
CA ILE A 139 -0.71 7.36 -4.96
C ILE A 139 0.77 7.06 -5.13
N ASN A 140 1.10 5.87 -5.63
CA ASN A 140 2.47 5.50 -5.94
C ASN A 140 2.65 5.17 -7.43
N LYS A 141 3.73 5.67 -8.01
CA LYS A 141 4.14 5.38 -9.38
C LYS A 141 5.63 5.02 -9.42
N LYS A 142 5.96 3.87 -10.00
CA LYS A 142 7.35 3.49 -10.21
C LYS A 142 7.99 4.34 -11.31
N LEU A 143 9.18 4.86 -11.04
CA LEU A 143 10.05 5.57 -11.98
C LEU A 143 11.30 4.73 -12.24
N ILE A 144 11.78 4.72 -13.47
CA ILE A 144 12.99 4.01 -13.87
C ILE A 144 13.96 5.04 -14.43
N LEU A 145 15.06 5.28 -13.71
CA LEU A 145 16.17 6.14 -14.10
C LEU A 145 17.28 5.28 -14.69
N GLN A 146 17.68 5.53 -15.96
CA GLN A 146 18.66 4.72 -16.68
C GLN A 146 19.72 5.57 -17.43
#